data_b1b336d4fb01d796bf460d3bd17895e8
#
_entry.id   b1b336d4fb01d796bf460d3bd17895e8
#
_cell.length_a   1.000
_cell.length_b   1.000
_cell.length_c   1.000
_cell.angle_alpha   90.00
_cell.angle_beta   90.00
_cell.angle_gamma   90.00
#
_symmetry.space_group_name_H-M   'P 1'
#
loop_
_entity.id
_entity.type
_entity.pdbx_description
1 polymer ?
#
loop_
_entity_poly.entity_id
_entity_poly.type
_entity_poly.pdbx_seq_one_letter_code
_entity_poly.pdbx_strand_id
1 'polypeptide(L)'
;MDPFIEYHVQQTRRQFFGSAGLKLGGVALAGLMAGPGRRLLAEPAAASAAGGTARVHPAISGMPHFAPKAKSIIYLHMNGAPSQIDLWDHKPGLKEYFDKNLPDSIRQSQRLSTMTSGQDRFPVAPSKFQFKQHGRSGMWVSEVLPHTAKVVDEIALVRSVHTNAINHDPACTFVMTGNEIPGRASIGSWLAYGLGSESNDLPAFVVFTPSFPSSGNGQALFSRMWGSGFLPTRYTGVALRGSGDPVLYLQNPPGVEASDRRGMLEALNDLNRRHHGVYGDPEIQTRIAQYEMAFRMQTSVPELTDLSKESAATLEMYGPDVKRTGSFTHSAIMARRLVERGVRVVQLLHRGWDQHDNLPTALKNQCMDTDQAAAALITDLKQRGLLDSTLVVWGGEFGRTVYSQGRLTADNYGRDHHPRNFCMWMAGGGVKGGTVYGQTDDFSYNIVENPVHVNDLNATILHCMGIDHRRFTFKNLGLDQRLTGVEEARVVKELLA
;
A
#
# COMPACT_ATOMS: atom_id res chain seq x y z
N MET A 1 -37.95 -4.79 1.43
CA MET A 1 -37.18 -3.79 2.19
C MET A 1 -38.01 -3.41 3.41
N ASP A 2 -37.39 -3.36 4.60
CA ASP A 2 -38.12 -3.05 5.85
C ASP A 2 -38.76 -1.65 5.74
N PRO A 3 -40.05 -1.48 5.97
CA PRO A 3 -40.75 -0.19 5.88
C PRO A 3 -40.14 0.90 6.76
N PHE A 4 -39.46 0.53 7.85
CA PHE A 4 -38.74 1.44 8.72
C PHE A 4 -37.47 2.02 8.06
N ILE A 5 -36.73 1.21 7.32
CA ILE A 5 -35.55 1.64 6.57
C ILE A 5 -35.96 2.53 5.39
N GLU A 6 -37.08 2.19 4.72
CA GLU A 6 -37.63 2.98 3.61
C GLU A 6 -38.12 4.35 4.06
N TYR A 7 -38.77 4.44 5.22
CA TYR A 7 -39.19 5.69 5.84
C TYR A 7 -38.00 6.58 6.23
N HIS A 8 -36.91 6.02 6.78
CA HIS A 8 -35.70 6.78 7.12
C HIS A 8 -34.94 7.25 5.88
N VAL A 9 -34.88 6.45 4.83
CA VAL A 9 -34.24 6.84 3.56
C VAL A 9 -35.03 7.94 2.86
N GLN A 10 -36.38 7.91 2.93
CA GLN A 10 -37.22 8.96 2.38
C GLN A 10 -37.18 10.25 3.22
N GLN A 11 -37.05 10.16 4.55
CA GLN A 11 -36.87 11.35 5.41
C GLN A 11 -35.54 12.03 5.14
N THR A 12 -34.44 11.27 4.98
CA THR A 12 -33.11 11.83 4.68
C THR A 12 -33.05 12.50 3.30
N ARG A 13 -33.72 11.95 2.29
CA ARG A 13 -33.89 12.58 0.98
C ARG A 13 -34.73 13.84 1.01
N ARG A 14 -35.88 13.84 1.73
CA ARG A 14 -36.72 15.02 1.90
C ARG A 14 -36.04 16.15 2.68
N GLN A 15 -35.26 15.81 3.72
CA GLN A 15 -34.46 16.80 4.46
C GLN A 15 -33.33 17.36 3.62
N PHE A 16 -32.69 16.54 2.81
CA PHE A 16 -31.61 16.98 1.91
C PHE A 16 -32.15 17.93 0.82
N PHE A 17 -33.28 17.63 0.19
CA PHE A 17 -33.83 18.47 -0.87
C PHE A 17 -34.78 19.57 -0.36
N GLY A 18 -35.43 19.41 0.80
CA GLY A 18 -36.46 20.34 1.29
C GLY A 18 -35.92 21.47 2.19
N SER A 19 -34.82 21.24 2.93
CA SER A 19 -34.29 22.25 3.87
C SER A 19 -32.88 22.76 3.55
N ALA A 20 -32.05 21.94 2.93
CA ALA A 20 -30.67 22.32 2.63
C ALA A 20 -30.53 23.12 1.33
N GLY A 21 -31.31 22.80 0.28
CA GLY A 21 -31.23 23.48 -1.01
C GLY A 21 -31.67 24.95 -0.96
N LEU A 22 -32.73 25.26 -0.20
CA LEU A 22 -33.24 26.63 -0.05
C LEU A 22 -32.39 27.47 0.91
N LYS A 23 -31.78 26.87 1.93
CA LYS A 23 -30.89 27.60 2.87
C LYS A 23 -29.51 27.88 2.31
N LEU A 24 -28.94 26.97 1.51
CA LEU A 24 -27.67 27.19 0.82
C LEU A 24 -27.80 28.26 -0.28
N GLY A 25 -28.88 28.25 -1.04
CA GLY A 25 -29.18 29.30 -2.02
C GLY A 25 -29.40 30.67 -1.36
N GLY A 26 -30.05 30.71 -0.20
CA GLY A 26 -30.28 31.95 0.56
C GLY A 26 -29.01 32.53 1.16
N VAL A 27 -28.10 31.70 1.67
CA VAL A 27 -26.78 32.14 2.21
C VAL A 27 -25.85 32.59 1.10
N ALA A 28 -25.83 31.90 -0.06
CA ALA A 28 -25.06 32.32 -1.22
C ALA A 28 -25.57 33.66 -1.78
N LEU A 29 -26.89 33.87 -1.83
CA LEU A 29 -27.49 35.11 -2.30
C LEU A 29 -27.27 36.26 -1.31
N ALA A 30 -27.33 36.01 0.01
CA ALA A 30 -26.98 37.01 1.02
C ALA A 30 -25.50 37.40 1.01
N GLY A 31 -24.60 36.45 0.68
CA GLY A 31 -23.18 36.73 0.49
C GLY A 31 -22.88 37.56 -0.75
N LEU A 32 -23.63 37.40 -1.84
CA LEU A 32 -23.54 38.18 -3.07
C LEU A 32 -24.15 39.59 -2.93
N MET A 33 -25.12 39.75 -2.04
CA MET A 33 -25.76 41.06 -1.79
C MET A 33 -25.04 41.91 -0.73
N ALA A 34 -24.14 41.35 0.04
CA ALA A 34 -23.27 42.09 0.96
C ALA A 34 -21.99 42.50 0.21
N GLY A 35 -22.04 43.67 -0.43
CA GLY A 35 -20.91 44.26 -1.12
C GLY A 35 -19.66 44.43 -0.23
N PRO A 36 -18.47 44.73 -0.81
CA PRO A 36 -17.18 44.69 -0.12
C PRO A 36 -17.01 45.85 0.86
N GLY A 37 -17.60 45.74 2.05
CA GLY A 37 -17.54 46.84 2.99
C GLY A 37 -17.93 46.61 4.44
N ARG A 38 -18.15 45.40 4.89
CA ARG A 38 -18.38 45.16 6.34
C ARG A 38 -17.48 44.06 6.91
N ARG A 39 -16.31 44.49 7.39
CA ARG A 39 -15.51 43.73 8.36
C ARG A 39 -16.31 43.66 9.67
N LEU A 40 -16.88 42.51 9.99
CA LEU A 40 -17.25 42.19 11.36
C LEU A 40 -15.96 41.83 12.10
N LEU A 41 -15.59 42.69 13.05
CA LEU A 41 -14.45 42.52 13.95
C LEU A 41 -14.63 41.24 14.78
N ALA A 42 -13.87 40.21 14.50
CA ALA A 42 -13.54 39.17 15.46
C ALA A 42 -12.06 39.36 15.80
N GLU A 43 -11.79 39.54 17.09
CA GLU A 43 -10.42 39.64 17.60
C GLU A 43 -9.62 38.36 17.27
N PRO A 44 -8.36 38.51 16.86
CA PRO A 44 -7.51 37.34 16.59
C PRO A 44 -7.03 36.78 17.91
N ALA A 45 -7.39 35.50 18.17
CA ALA A 45 -6.71 34.72 19.16
C ALA A 45 -5.20 34.67 18.82
N ALA A 46 -4.36 35.04 19.77
CA ALA A 46 -2.92 35.16 19.62
C ALA A 46 -2.31 33.85 19.08
N ALA A 47 -1.90 33.86 17.83
CA ALA A 47 -1.03 32.83 17.26
C ALA A 47 0.40 33.10 17.74
N SER A 48 0.99 32.19 18.45
CA SER A 48 2.42 32.23 18.82
C SER A 48 3.25 32.19 17.53
N ALA A 49 4.04 33.21 17.32
CA ALA A 49 4.98 33.32 16.21
C ALA A 49 6.15 32.34 16.42
N ALA A 50 6.12 31.21 15.74
CA ALA A 50 7.30 30.47 15.34
C ALA A 50 7.25 30.38 13.81
N GLY A 51 8.17 31.07 13.13
CA GLY A 51 8.22 31.22 11.69
C GLY A 51 8.56 29.91 10.95
N GLY A 52 7.58 29.08 10.77
CA GLY A 52 7.56 27.93 9.86
C GLY A 52 6.11 27.74 9.43
N THR A 53 5.86 27.57 8.13
CA THR A 53 4.52 27.25 7.60
C THR A 53 4.00 26.00 8.30
N ALA A 54 2.90 26.12 9.06
CA ALA A 54 2.31 24.99 9.79
C ALA A 54 2.02 23.86 8.81
N ARG A 55 2.53 22.67 9.11
CA ARG A 55 2.28 21.45 8.28
C ARG A 55 0.80 21.13 8.28
N VAL A 56 0.26 20.78 7.11
CA VAL A 56 -1.16 20.36 6.95
C VAL A 56 -1.42 19.02 7.62
N HIS A 57 -0.42 18.13 7.57
CA HIS A 57 -0.44 16.84 8.21
C HIS A 57 0.72 16.73 9.21
N PRO A 58 0.60 17.33 10.40
CA PRO A 58 1.66 17.23 11.40
C PRO A 58 1.72 15.81 11.99
N ALA A 59 2.90 15.41 12.42
CA ALA A 59 3.05 14.25 13.30
C ALA A 59 2.31 14.48 14.62
N ILE A 60 1.84 13.40 15.25
CA ILE A 60 1.30 13.51 16.63
C ILE A 60 2.44 13.79 17.62
N SER A 61 2.09 14.35 18.77
CA SER A 61 3.07 14.68 19.82
C SER A 61 3.89 13.45 20.23
N GLY A 62 5.20 13.62 20.34
CA GLY A 62 6.13 12.56 20.72
C GLY A 62 6.53 11.60 19.58
N MET A 63 6.16 11.91 18.35
CA MET A 63 6.57 11.13 17.17
C MET A 63 7.56 11.90 16.28
N PRO A 64 8.53 11.21 15.66
CA PRO A 64 8.88 9.80 15.88
C PRO A 64 9.49 9.54 17.26
N HIS A 65 9.48 8.28 17.72
CA HIS A 65 10.04 7.90 19.02
C HIS A 65 11.57 7.98 19.07
N PHE A 66 12.22 7.81 17.93
CA PHE A 66 13.67 7.92 17.73
C PHE A 66 13.95 8.34 16.26
N ALA A 67 15.19 8.68 15.97
CA ALA A 67 15.57 9.16 14.65
C ALA A 67 15.24 8.12 13.55
N PRO A 68 14.34 8.45 12.60
CA PRO A 68 13.96 7.53 11.54
C PRO A 68 15.09 7.36 10.53
N LYS A 69 15.22 6.16 9.98
CA LYS A 69 16.05 5.88 8.81
C LYS A 69 15.27 6.17 7.52
N ALA A 70 13.98 5.84 7.49
CA ALA A 70 13.09 6.13 6.38
C ALA A 70 12.16 7.30 6.72
N LYS A 71 12.00 8.22 5.78
CA LYS A 71 11.02 9.31 5.82
C LYS A 71 9.73 8.92 5.09
N SER A 72 9.85 8.11 4.06
CA SER A 72 8.72 7.66 3.23
C SER A 72 8.79 6.17 2.99
N ILE A 73 7.64 5.57 2.66
CA ILE A 73 7.53 4.18 2.26
C ILE A 73 6.79 4.04 0.93
N ILE A 74 7.30 3.18 0.04
CA ILE A 74 6.62 2.71 -1.16
C ILE A 74 6.39 1.22 -0.99
N TYR A 75 5.13 0.80 -0.91
CA TYR A 75 4.75 -0.61 -0.73
C TYR A 75 4.23 -1.18 -2.05
N LEU A 76 4.97 -2.09 -2.64
CA LEU A 76 4.65 -2.83 -3.87
C LEU A 76 3.98 -4.16 -3.48
N HIS A 77 2.65 -4.16 -3.37
CA HIS A 77 1.90 -5.36 -2.99
C HIS A 77 1.45 -6.13 -4.23
N MET A 78 1.93 -7.38 -4.32
CA MET A 78 1.64 -8.32 -5.39
C MET A 78 0.46 -9.21 -4.98
N ASN A 79 -0.76 -8.69 -5.14
CA ASN A 79 -1.99 -9.31 -4.66
C ASN A 79 -2.31 -10.60 -5.42
N GLY A 80 -2.41 -11.68 -4.69
CA GLY A 80 -2.60 -13.02 -5.20
C GLY A 80 -1.40 -13.95 -4.95
N ALA A 81 -0.43 -13.54 -4.14
CA ALA A 81 0.65 -14.39 -3.62
C ALA A 81 1.64 -14.91 -4.68
N PRO A 82 2.70 -14.16 -4.98
CA PRO A 82 3.78 -14.58 -5.88
C PRO A 82 4.43 -15.90 -5.43
N SER A 83 4.68 -16.80 -6.37
CA SER A 83 5.32 -18.09 -6.08
C SER A 83 6.79 -17.92 -5.71
N GLN A 84 7.13 -18.10 -4.44
CA GLN A 84 8.51 -18.01 -3.94
C GLN A 84 9.44 -19.03 -4.61
N ILE A 85 8.94 -20.24 -4.90
CA ILE A 85 9.69 -21.33 -5.53
C ILE A 85 10.10 -20.97 -6.96
N ASP A 86 9.27 -20.23 -7.66
CA ASP A 86 9.47 -19.87 -9.06
C ASP A 86 10.23 -18.54 -9.23
N LEU A 87 10.39 -17.74 -8.16
CA LEU A 87 11.01 -16.42 -8.21
C LEU A 87 12.34 -16.31 -7.45
N TRP A 88 12.41 -16.84 -6.19
CA TRP A 88 13.48 -16.52 -5.26
C TRP A 88 14.10 -17.71 -4.54
N ASP A 89 13.31 -18.74 -4.21
CA ASP A 89 13.74 -19.85 -3.38
C ASP A 89 14.11 -21.07 -4.23
N HIS A 90 15.26 -20.98 -4.89
CA HIS A 90 15.76 -22.00 -5.81
C HIS A 90 16.05 -23.31 -5.11
N LYS A 91 15.40 -24.39 -5.55
CA LYS A 91 15.51 -25.76 -5.03
C LYS A 91 15.81 -26.75 -6.18
N PRO A 92 17.08 -26.87 -6.62
CA PRO A 92 17.44 -27.69 -7.79
C PRO A 92 17.12 -29.18 -7.59
N GLY A 93 17.18 -29.69 -6.37
CA GLY A 93 16.88 -31.08 -6.04
C GLY A 93 15.42 -31.49 -6.30
N LEU A 94 14.50 -30.53 -6.41
CA LEU A 94 13.09 -30.83 -6.70
C LEU A 94 12.89 -31.50 -8.06
N LYS A 95 13.82 -31.38 -9.00
CA LYS A 95 13.74 -32.06 -10.32
C LYS A 95 13.64 -33.57 -10.18
N GLU A 96 14.28 -34.14 -9.18
CA GLU A 96 14.24 -35.59 -8.91
C GLU A 96 12.90 -36.06 -8.36
N TYR A 97 12.09 -35.11 -7.87
CA TYR A 97 10.77 -35.35 -7.29
C TYR A 97 9.62 -35.02 -8.24
N PHE A 98 9.89 -34.66 -9.49
CA PHE A 98 8.85 -34.34 -10.46
C PHE A 98 7.77 -35.44 -10.48
N ASP A 99 6.49 -35.06 -10.31
CA ASP A 99 5.29 -35.91 -10.25
C ASP A 99 5.29 -36.99 -9.15
N LYS A 100 6.27 -36.98 -8.22
CA LYS A 100 6.20 -37.80 -7.00
C LYS A 100 5.40 -37.08 -5.93
N ASN A 101 4.72 -37.84 -5.08
CA ASN A 101 4.04 -37.25 -3.92
C ASN A 101 5.03 -36.51 -3.02
N LEU A 102 4.61 -35.35 -2.52
CA LEU A 102 5.33 -34.67 -1.44
C LEU A 102 5.43 -35.62 -0.24
N PRO A 103 6.64 -35.91 0.29
CA PRO A 103 6.79 -36.79 1.43
C PRO A 103 5.96 -36.36 2.65
N ASP A 104 5.32 -37.31 3.33
CA ASP A 104 4.53 -36.99 4.52
C ASP A 104 5.37 -36.37 5.64
N SER A 105 6.65 -36.73 5.73
CA SER A 105 7.61 -36.11 6.66
C SER A 105 7.81 -34.59 6.41
N ILE A 106 7.67 -34.14 5.17
CA ILE A 106 7.73 -32.73 4.78
C ILE A 106 6.37 -32.07 4.96
N ARG A 107 5.31 -32.72 4.45
CA ARG A 107 3.94 -32.19 4.52
C ARG A 107 3.44 -32.08 5.95
N GLN A 108 3.78 -33.05 6.80
CA GLN A 108 3.33 -33.14 8.19
C GLN A 108 1.79 -33.03 8.30
N SER A 109 1.27 -32.56 9.42
CA SER A 109 -0.15 -32.30 9.66
C SER A 109 -0.56 -30.86 9.28
N GLN A 110 0.04 -30.27 8.25
CA GLN A 110 -0.27 -28.88 7.88
C GLN A 110 -1.68 -28.75 7.35
N ARG A 111 -2.33 -27.64 7.70
CA ARG A 111 -3.63 -27.27 7.16
C ARG A 111 -3.52 -27.07 5.64
N LEU A 112 -4.39 -27.74 4.90
CA LEU A 112 -4.56 -27.55 3.45
C LEU A 112 -5.61 -26.47 3.19
N SER A 113 -5.52 -25.81 2.05
CA SER A 113 -6.63 -24.99 1.56
C SER A 113 -7.82 -25.89 1.17
N THR A 114 -8.99 -25.30 1.03
CA THR A 114 -10.17 -26.01 0.55
C THR A 114 -10.02 -26.50 -0.90
N MET A 115 -9.10 -25.92 -1.66
CA MET A 115 -8.87 -26.22 -3.07
C MET A 115 -8.13 -27.54 -3.29
N THR A 116 -7.23 -27.92 -2.38
CA THR A 116 -6.45 -29.17 -2.46
C THR A 116 -6.76 -30.17 -1.37
N SER A 117 -7.64 -29.85 -0.42
CA SER A 117 -8.02 -30.76 0.67
C SER A 117 -8.67 -32.07 0.19
N GLY A 118 -9.24 -32.08 -1.01
CA GLY A 118 -9.82 -33.24 -1.66
C GLY A 118 -8.92 -33.93 -2.69
N GLN A 119 -7.63 -33.54 -2.82
CA GLN A 119 -6.68 -34.21 -3.72
C GLN A 119 -6.17 -35.51 -3.09
N ASP A 120 -6.17 -36.61 -3.86
CA ASP A 120 -5.58 -37.87 -3.44
C ASP A 120 -4.07 -37.86 -3.47
N ARG A 121 -3.47 -36.96 -4.27
CA ARG A 121 -2.02 -36.82 -4.49
C ARG A 121 -1.59 -35.37 -4.37
N PHE A 122 -0.36 -35.20 -3.89
CA PHE A 122 0.33 -33.90 -3.83
C PHE A 122 1.61 -33.94 -4.69
N PRO A 123 1.46 -33.99 -6.04
CA PRO A 123 2.59 -34.20 -6.94
C PRO A 123 3.52 -32.99 -6.94
N VAL A 124 4.78 -33.20 -6.60
CA VAL A 124 5.81 -32.15 -6.59
C VAL A 124 5.99 -31.58 -7.98
N ALA A 125 5.90 -30.26 -8.09
CA ALA A 125 6.09 -29.49 -9.32
C ALA A 125 7.33 -28.61 -9.19
N PRO A 126 8.51 -29.05 -9.65
CA PRO A 126 9.70 -28.21 -9.69
C PRO A 126 9.47 -26.95 -10.52
N SER A 127 10.18 -25.89 -10.20
CA SER A 127 10.12 -24.68 -11.03
C SER A 127 10.64 -24.97 -12.44
N LYS A 128 9.91 -24.49 -13.44
CA LYS A 128 10.29 -24.59 -14.85
C LYS A 128 11.33 -23.53 -15.24
N PHE A 129 11.51 -22.50 -14.42
CA PHE A 129 12.41 -21.40 -14.72
C PHE A 129 13.85 -21.70 -14.36
N GLN A 130 14.78 -21.05 -15.07
CA GLN A 130 16.20 -21.07 -14.76
C GLN A 130 16.51 -20.05 -13.67
N PHE A 131 17.49 -20.38 -12.82
CA PHE A 131 17.96 -19.50 -11.76
C PHE A 131 19.45 -19.24 -11.93
N LYS A 132 19.87 -18.03 -11.60
CA LYS A 132 21.27 -17.64 -11.51
C LYS A 132 21.53 -16.85 -10.24
N GLN A 133 22.78 -16.88 -9.78
CA GLN A 133 23.22 -16.04 -8.69
C GLN A 133 23.60 -14.66 -9.22
N HIS A 134 23.21 -13.62 -8.48
CA HIS A 134 23.43 -12.23 -8.82
C HIS A 134 23.94 -11.44 -7.63
N GLY A 135 24.60 -10.31 -7.91
CA GLY A 135 25.14 -9.41 -6.91
C GLY A 135 26.31 -10.01 -6.10
N ARG A 136 26.81 -9.23 -5.18
CA ARG A 136 27.94 -9.63 -4.30
C ARG A 136 27.53 -10.71 -3.30
N SER A 137 26.26 -10.75 -2.92
CA SER A 137 25.74 -11.77 -1.99
C SER A 137 25.48 -13.13 -2.63
N GLY A 138 25.53 -13.22 -3.97
CA GLY A 138 25.17 -14.44 -4.69
C GLY A 138 23.70 -14.79 -4.57
N MET A 139 22.81 -13.81 -4.50
CA MET A 139 21.36 -14.01 -4.38
C MET A 139 20.81 -14.76 -5.59
N TRP A 140 20.10 -15.86 -5.35
CA TRP A 140 19.43 -16.61 -6.40
C TRP A 140 18.22 -15.84 -6.91
N VAL A 141 18.13 -15.64 -8.22
CA VAL A 141 17.03 -14.94 -8.89
C VAL A 141 16.59 -15.73 -10.12
N SER A 142 15.30 -15.86 -10.30
CA SER A 142 14.70 -16.49 -11.48
C SER A 142 14.92 -15.65 -12.75
N GLU A 143 15.06 -16.32 -13.90
CA GLU A 143 15.20 -15.67 -15.20
C GLU A 143 14.05 -14.74 -15.60
N VAL A 144 12.89 -14.86 -14.96
CA VAL A 144 11.73 -13.99 -15.21
C VAL A 144 11.82 -12.64 -14.51
N LEU A 145 12.89 -12.41 -13.72
CA LEU A 145 13.17 -11.14 -13.03
C LEU A 145 14.52 -10.53 -13.46
N PRO A 146 14.76 -10.34 -14.79
CA PRO A 146 16.07 -9.94 -15.31
C PRO A 146 16.48 -8.51 -14.92
N HIS A 147 15.54 -7.65 -14.56
CA HIS A 147 15.82 -6.27 -14.14
C HIS A 147 16.09 -6.21 -12.64
N THR A 148 15.26 -6.84 -11.81
CA THR A 148 15.48 -6.92 -10.36
C THR A 148 16.81 -7.62 -10.04
N ALA A 149 17.23 -8.61 -10.84
CA ALA A 149 18.54 -9.25 -10.74
C ALA A 149 19.73 -8.28 -10.79
N LYS A 150 19.57 -7.11 -11.42
CA LYS A 150 20.63 -6.08 -11.53
C LYS A 150 20.74 -5.20 -10.29
N VAL A 151 19.73 -5.18 -9.43
CA VAL A 151 19.66 -4.32 -8.24
C VAL A 151 19.62 -5.10 -6.92
N VAL A 152 19.96 -6.40 -6.95
CA VAL A 152 19.92 -7.27 -5.75
C VAL A 152 20.87 -6.81 -4.63
N ASP A 153 21.92 -6.07 -4.94
CA ASP A 153 22.82 -5.50 -3.94
C ASP A 153 22.17 -4.38 -3.09
N GLU A 154 21.03 -3.85 -3.55
CA GLU A 154 20.22 -2.89 -2.80
C GLU A 154 19.08 -3.55 -2.02
N ILE A 155 18.85 -4.85 -2.23
CA ILE A 155 17.71 -5.60 -1.72
C ILE A 155 18.10 -6.45 -0.52
N ALA A 156 17.29 -6.43 0.54
CA ALA A 156 17.28 -7.45 1.57
C ALA A 156 16.11 -8.40 1.30
N LEU A 157 16.42 -9.64 0.93
CA LEU A 157 15.44 -10.69 0.66
C LEU A 157 15.19 -11.51 1.92
N VAL A 158 13.93 -11.61 2.36
CA VAL A 158 13.46 -12.46 3.45
C VAL A 158 12.77 -13.67 2.84
N ARG A 159 13.35 -14.87 2.99
CA ARG A 159 12.84 -16.14 2.43
C ARG A 159 11.95 -16.91 3.39
N SER A 160 11.84 -16.47 4.62
CA SER A 160 11.21 -17.18 5.73
C SER A 160 10.00 -16.43 6.28
N VAL A 161 9.30 -15.68 5.44
CA VAL A 161 8.09 -15.00 5.88
C VAL A 161 6.95 -16.01 6.02
N HIS A 162 6.12 -15.86 7.05
CA HIS A 162 4.93 -16.69 7.23
C HIS A 162 3.76 -15.89 7.81
N THR A 163 2.55 -16.41 7.61
CA THR A 163 1.30 -15.83 8.10
C THR A 163 0.35 -16.94 8.59
N ASN A 164 -0.67 -16.56 9.32
CA ASN A 164 -1.68 -17.52 9.83
C ASN A 164 -2.80 -17.78 8.84
N ALA A 165 -3.06 -16.79 7.96
CA ALA A 165 -4.19 -16.83 7.02
C ALA A 165 -3.85 -17.60 5.74
N ILE A 166 -4.74 -18.50 5.32
CA ILE A 166 -4.56 -19.34 4.12
C ILE A 166 -5.39 -18.87 2.92
N ASN A 167 -6.30 -17.92 3.10
CA ASN A 167 -7.12 -17.33 2.03
C ASN A 167 -6.75 -15.86 1.81
N HIS A 168 -6.88 -15.38 0.57
CA HIS A 168 -6.44 -14.05 0.17
C HIS A 168 -7.05 -12.92 0.99
N ASP A 169 -8.38 -12.92 1.21
CA ASP A 169 -9.05 -11.85 1.92
C ASP A 169 -8.50 -11.65 3.36
N PRO A 170 -8.51 -12.66 4.25
CA PRO A 170 -7.91 -12.50 5.58
C PRO A 170 -6.39 -12.28 5.52
N ALA A 171 -5.66 -12.89 4.57
CA ALA A 171 -4.22 -12.73 4.49
C ALA A 171 -3.79 -11.32 4.05
N CYS A 172 -4.42 -10.76 3.00
CA CYS A 172 -4.22 -9.37 2.59
C CYS A 172 -4.58 -8.40 3.71
N THR A 173 -5.70 -8.67 4.40
CA THR A 173 -6.12 -7.89 5.56
C THR A 173 -5.03 -7.94 6.64
N PHE A 174 -4.48 -9.14 6.93
CA PHE A 174 -3.46 -9.32 7.96
C PHE A 174 -2.15 -8.59 7.64
N VAL A 175 -1.61 -8.79 6.45
CA VAL A 175 -0.37 -8.11 6.03
C VAL A 175 -0.51 -6.59 6.13
N MET A 176 -1.68 -6.05 5.75
CA MET A 176 -1.91 -4.61 5.71
C MET A 176 -2.34 -3.99 7.03
N THR A 177 -2.98 -4.75 7.93
CA THR A 177 -3.59 -4.20 9.16
C THR A 177 -3.10 -4.86 10.44
N GLY A 178 -2.22 -5.86 10.35
CA GLY A 178 -1.73 -6.64 11.50
C GLY A 178 -2.78 -7.57 12.12
N ASN A 179 -3.91 -7.81 11.44
CA ASN A 179 -4.97 -8.69 11.92
C ASN A 179 -5.82 -9.23 10.75
N GLU A 180 -6.29 -10.47 10.85
CA GLU A 180 -7.16 -11.10 9.84
C GLU A 180 -8.58 -10.50 9.82
N ILE A 181 -9.02 -9.94 10.96
CA ILE A 181 -10.38 -9.43 11.13
C ILE A 181 -10.46 -8.00 10.60
N PRO A 182 -11.44 -7.68 9.72
CA PRO A 182 -11.67 -6.32 9.23
C PRO A 182 -11.98 -5.32 10.36
N GLY A 183 -11.80 -4.02 10.06
CA GLY A 183 -12.08 -2.92 10.99
C GLY A 183 -10.83 -2.32 11.64
N ARG A 184 -9.67 -2.92 11.40
CA ARG A 184 -8.39 -2.39 11.86
C ARG A 184 -7.80 -1.38 10.87
N ALA A 185 -7.01 -0.45 11.39
CA ALA A 185 -6.32 0.54 10.56
C ALA A 185 -5.18 -0.11 9.76
N SER A 186 -5.03 0.27 8.49
CA SER A 186 -3.93 -0.16 7.64
C SER A 186 -2.59 0.44 8.09
N ILE A 187 -1.48 -0.23 7.75
CA ILE A 187 -0.13 0.27 8.02
C ILE A 187 0.08 1.68 7.48
N GLY A 188 -0.45 1.99 6.29
CA GLY A 188 -0.39 3.34 5.73
C GLY A 188 -1.15 4.36 6.57
N SER A 189 -2.31 3.99 7.09
CA SER A 189 -3.09 4.85 7.99
C SER A 189 -2.39 5.05 9.34
N TRP A 190 -1.76 4.02 9.89
CA TRP A 190 -0.94 4.14 11.10
C TRP A 190 0.24 5.09 10.91
N LEU A 191 0.96 4.98 9.79
CA LEU A 191 2.09 5.86 9.47
C LEU A 191 1.62 7.31 9.25
N ALA A 192 0.52 7.51 8.53
CA ALA A 192 -0.08 8.84 8.33
C ALA A 192 -0.56 9.45 9.66
N TYR A 193 -1.14 8.64 10.57
CA TYR A 193 -1.56 9.07 11.90
C TYR A 193 -0.36 9.48 12.76
N GLY A 194 0.66 8.63 12.84
CA GLY A 194 1.81 8.87 13.72
C GLY A 194 2.73 9.97 13.22
N LEU A 195 3.11 9.93 11.96
CA LEU A 195 4.19 10.75 11.40
C LEU A 195 3.70 11.91 10.52
N GLY A 196 2.41 11.93 10.15
CA GLY A 196 1.90 12.92 9.20
C GLY A 196 2.58 12.85 7.84
N SER A 197 2.70 14.00 7.18
CA SER A 197 3.36 14.14 5.87
C SER A 197 4.24 15.38 5.84
N GLU A 198 5.27 15.35 4.99
CA GLU A 198 6.07 16.54 4.68
C GLU A 198 5.46 17.34 3.53
N SER A 199 4.55 16.73 2.76
CA SER A 199 3.78 17.43 1.73
C SER A 199 2.64 18.24 2.34
N ASN A 200 2.48 19.48 1.87
CA ASN A 200 1.34 20.32 2.23
C ASN A 200 0.22 20.29 1.19
N ASP A 201 0.50 19.80 -0.02
CA ASP A 201 -0.38 19.92 -1.18
C ASP A 201 -0.86 18.55 -1.73
N LEU A 202 -0.38 17.46 -1.12
CA LEU A 202 -0.73 16.10 -1.48
C LEU A 202 -1.12 15.31 -0.22
N PRO A 203 -1.98 14.27 -0.36
CA PRO A 203 -2.34 13.41 0.75
C PRO A 203 -1.12 12.73 1.39
N ALA A 204 -1.19 12.49 2.70
CA ALA A 204 -0.12 11.76 3.41
C ALA A 204 0.02 10.29 2.96
N PHE A 205 -1.07 9.70 2.48
CA PHE A 205 -1.15 8.33 2.03
C PHE A 205 -1.88 8.23 0.69
N VAL A 206 -1.17 7.78 -0.35
CA VAL A 206 -1.67 7.62 -1.73
C VAL A 206 -1.63 6.16 -2.14
N VAL A 207 -2.67 5.72 -2.85
CA VAL A 207 -2.84 4.34 -3.30
C VAL A 207 -3.03 4.29 -4.81
N PHE A 208 -2.34 3.38 -5.47
CA PHE A 208 -2.54 3.02 -6.87
C PHE A 208 -3.00 1.57 -7.00
N THR A 209 -3.94 1.35 -7.90
CA THR A 209 -4.45 0.02 -8.23
C THR A 209 -4.24 -0.25 -9.73
N PRO A 210 -2.99 -0.49 -10.17
CA PRO A 210 -2.70 -0.74 -11.57
C PRO A 210 -3.45 -1.97 -12.06
N SER A 211 -3.94 -1.91 -13.31
CA SER A 211 -4.81 -2.92 -13.89
C SER A 211 -4.32 -3.45 -15.24
N PHE A 212 -3.13 -3.05 -15.68
CA PHE A 212 -2.55 -3.39 -16.98
C PHE A 212 -1.09 -3.84 -16.89
N PRO A 213 -0.65 -4.62 -17.90
CA PRO A 213 -1.41 -5.26 -18.97
C PRO A 213 -2.05 -6.60 -18.60
N SER A 214 -1.53 -7.33 -17.58
CA SER A 214 -1.84 -8.75 -17.37
C SER A 214 -2.79 -9.05 -16.21
N SER A 215 -3.40 -8.06 -15.58
CA SER A 215 -4.15 -8.24 -14.34
C SER A 215 -5.56 -8.85 -14.49
N GLY A 216 -5.85 -9.58 -15.57
CA GLY A 216 -7.18 -10.09 -15.95
C GLY A 216 -8.08 -10.48 -14.77
N ASN A 217 -8.05 -11.71 -14.30
CA ASN A 217 -8.90 -12.25 -13.24
C ASN A 217 -8.28 -12.16 -11.83
N GLY A 218 -7.66 -11.01 -11.50
CA GLY A 218 -7.01 -10.85 -10.20
C GLY A 218 -7.99 -10.82 -9.03
N GLN A 219 -7.51 -11.24 -7.85
CA GLN A 219 -8.25 -11.16 -6.60
C GLN A 219 -8.78 -9.75 -6.33
N ALA A 220 -9.92 -9.65 -5.66
CA ALA A 220 -10.52 -8.38 -5.30
C ALA A 220 -9.60 -7.57 -4.38
N LEU A 221 -9.55 -6.26 -4.62
CA LEU A 221 -8.92 -5.30 -3.72
C LEU A 221 -9.99 -4.71 -2.81
N PHE A 222 -9.76 -4.76 -1.53
CA PHE A 222 -10.69 -4.25 -0.53
C PHE A 222 -10.20 -2.91 0.02
N SER A 223 -11.09 -1.94 0.16
CA SER A 223 -10.76 -0.60 0.70
C SER A 223 -10.14 -0.64 2.09
N ARG A 224 -10.35 -1.70 2.88
CA ARG A 224 -9.70 -1.88 4.18
C ARG A 224 -8.18 -2.04 4.09
N MET A 225 -7.63 -2.43 2.92
CA MET A 225 -6.17 -2.52 2.73
C MET A 225 -5.47 -1.16 2.82
N TRP A 226 -6.23 -0.06 2.66
CA TRP A 226 -5.76 1.33 2.85
C TRP A 226 -6.68 2.16 3.72
N GLY A 227 -7.64 1.52 4.39
CA GLY A 227 -8.60 2.16 5.26
C GLY A 227 -8.04 2.56 6.61
N SER A 228 -8.63 3.59 7.22
CA SER A 228 -8.28 4.04 8.56
C SER A 228 -8.79 3.14 9.70
N GLY A 229 -9.72 2.22 9.41
CA GLY A 229 -10.32 1.37 10.44
C GLY A 229 -10.91 2.21 11.59
N PHE A 230 -10.42 1.98 12.81
CA PHE A 230 -10.82 2.74 14.00
C PHE A 230 -10.09 4.10 14.16
N LEU A 231 -9.07 4.39 13.35
CA LEU A 231 -8.48 5.72 13.32
C LEU A 231 -9.40 6.72 12.62
N PRO A 232 -9.30 8.03 12.89
CA PRO A 232 -10.05 9.05 12.16
C PRO A 232 -9.91 8.91 10.64
N THR A 233 -11.01 9.12 9.91
CA THR A 233 -11.09 8.86 8.46
C THR A 233 -10.14 9.70 7.61
N ARG A 234 -9.64 10.84 8.13
CA ARG A 234 -8.61 11.67 7.49
C ARG A 234 -7.29 10.94 7.21
N TYR A 235 -7.04 9.80 7.86
CA TYR A 235 -5.84 8.98 7.67
C TYR A 235 -6.05 7.84 6.66
N THR A 236 -7.23 7.73 6.08
CA THR A 236 -7.51 6.78 4.99
C THR A 236 -6.66 7.12 3.77
N GLY A 237 -6.10 6.10 3.12
CA GLY A 237 -5.38 6.27 1.87
C GLY A 237 -6.28 6.79 0.75
N VAL A 238 -5.76 7.72 -0.03
CA VAL A 238 -6.44 8.31 -1.19
C VAL A 238 -6.07 7.49 -2.42
N ALA A 239 -7.04 6.76 -2.96
CA ALA A 239 -6.84 5.99 -4.19
C ALA A 239 -6.91 6.92 -5.39
N LEU A 240 -5.79 7.06 -6.11
CA LEU A 240 -5.75 7.75 -7.40
C LEU A 240 -6.20 6.79 -8.51
N ARG A 241 -7.00 7.32 -9.44
CA ARG A 241 -7.53 6.51 -10.55
C ARG A 241 -6.43 6.12 -11.53
N GLY A 242 -6.48 4.88 -11.97
CA GLY A 242 -5.54 4.36 -12.96
C GLY A 242 -5.85 4.75 -14.41
N SER A 243 -6.97 5.45 -14.68
CA SER A 243 -7.34 5.90 -16.03
C SER A 243 -8.16 7.18 -15.99
N GLY A 244 -8.03 8.01 -17.00
CA GLY A 244 -8.64 9.34 -17.05
C GLY A 244 -8.04 10.27 -16.00
N ASP A 245 -8.83 11.19 -15.48
CA ASP A 245 -8.38 12.11 -14.42
C ASP A 245 -8.01 11.34 -13.16
N PRO A 246 -6.81 11.51 -12.60
CA PRO A 246 -6.36 10.84 -11.39
C PRO A 246 -7.28 11.08 -10.19
N VAL A 247 -7.90 12.24 -10.14
CA VAL A 247 -8.89 12.65 -9.13
C VAL A 247 -10.08 13.26 -9.86
N LEU A 248 -11.27 12.69 -9.65
CA LEU A 248 -12.49 13.19 -10.27
C LEU A 248 -12.87 14.57 -9.73
N TYR A 249 -13.40 15.41 -10.63
CA TYR A 249 -13.91 16.74 -10.29
C TYR A 249 -12.88 17.63 -9.60
N LEU A 250 -11.61 17.41 -9.88
CA LEU A 250 -10.52 18.21 -9.32
C LEU A 250 -10.55 19.65 -9.84
N GLN A 251 -10.80 19.80 -11.15
CA GLN A 251 -10.86 21.11 -11.78
C GLN A 251 -12.16 21.84 -11.46
N ASN A 252 -12.10 23.16 -11.49
CA ASN A 252 -13.30 24.00 -11.36
C ASN A 252 -14.23 23.81 -12.56
N PRO A 253 -15.55 23.84 -12.35
CA PRO A 253 -16.50 23.89 -13.45
C PRO A 253 -16.28 25.16 -14.32
N PRO A 254 -16.67 25.14 -15.61
CA PRO A 254 -16.61 26.34 -16.43
C PRO A 254 -17.33 27.53 -15.77
N GLY A 255 -16.66 28.70 -15.77
CA GLY A 255 -17.20 29.93 -15.17
C GLY A 255 -16.96 30.07 -13.65
N VAL A 256 -16.23 29.16 -13.03
CA VAL A 256 -15.82 29.25 -11.61
C VAL A 256 -14.32 29.50 -11.56
N GLU A 257 -13.92 30.69 -11.14
CA GLU A 257 -12.52 31.05 -10.96
C GLU A 257 -11.94 30.47 -9.66
N ALA A 258 -10.62 30.39 -9.54
CA ALA A 258 -9.95 29.91 -8.35
C ALA A 258 -10.29 30.75 -7.09
N SER A 259 -10.46 32.06 -7.26
CA SER A 259 -10.91 32.98 -6.21
C SER A 259 -12.31 32.68 -5.71
N ASP A 260 -13.24 32.36 -6.63
CA ASP A 260 -14.63 32.00 -6.27
C ASP A 260 -14.65 30.71 -5.49
N ARG A 261 -13.89 29.70 -5.97
CA ARG A 261 -13.74 28.41 -5.29
C ARG A 261 -13.14 28.60 -3.88
N ARG A 262 -12.15 29.48 -3.74
CA ARG A 262 -11.56 29.80 -2.43
C ARG A 262 -12.58 30.41 -1.50
N GLY A 263 -13.35 31.40 -1.96
CA GLY A 263 -14.41 32.01 -1.16
C GLY A 263 -15.50 31.04 -0.74
N MET A 264 -15.89 30.11 -1.63
CA MET A 264 -16.85 29.04 -1.30
C MET A 264 -16.30 28.11 -0.18
N LEU A 265 -15.02 27.74 -0.25
CA LEU A 265 -14.38 26.88 0.76
C LEU A 265 -14.27 27.61 2.11
N GLU A 266 -13.93 28.88 2.12
CA GLU A 266 -13.86 29.67 3.35
C GLU A 266 -15.23 29.75 4.04
N ALA A 267 -16.30 30.03 3.28
CA ALA A 267 -17.66 30.07 3.79
C ALA A 267 -18.11 28.69 4.34
N LEU A 268 -17.77 27.61 3.61
CA LEU A 268 -18.07 26.23 4.05
C LEU A 268 -17.30 25.87 5.33
N ASN A 269 -16.03 26.26 5.42
CA ASN A 269 -15.20 26.02 6.59
C ASN A 269 -15.73 26.78 7.82
N ASP A 270 -16.21 28.01 7.64
CA ASP A 270 -16.83 28.78 8.73
C ASP A 270 -18.11 28.12 9.24
N LEU A 271 -18.94 27.61 8.33
CA LEU A 271 -20.13 26.86 8.68
C LEU A 271 -19.79 25.57 9.44
N ASN A 272 -18.81 24.82 8.94
CA ASN A 272 -18.34 23.59 9.58
C ASN A 272 -17.74 23.86 10.97
N ARG A 273 -16.95 24.93 11.15
CA ARG A 273 -16.43 25.33 12.48
C ARG A 273 -17.54 25.65 13.48
N ARG A 274 -18.61 26.33 13.03
CA ARG A 274 -19.79 26.59 13.89
C ARG A 274 -20.47 25.28 14.27
N HIS A 275 -20.67 24.37 13.33
CA HIS A 275 -21.24 23.02 13.60
C HIS A 275 -20.36 22.23 14.58
N HIS A 276 -19.04 22.26 14.38
CA HIS A 276 -18.10 21.60 15.31
C HIS A 276 -18.21 22.17 16.73
N GLY A 277 -18.35 23.51 16.87
CA GLY A 277 -18.56 24.16 18.17
C GLY A 277 -19.84 23.74 18.89
N VAL A 278 -20.89 23.34 18.14
CA VAL A 278 -22.17 22.89 18.69
C VAL A 278 -22.17 21.39 18.99
N TYR A 279 -21.64 20.55 18.08
CA TYR A 279 -21.79 19.10 18.15
C TYR A 279 -20.52 18.38 18.63
N GLY A 280 -19.35 19.03 18.55
CA GLY A 280 -18.05 18.42 18.95
C GLY A 280 -17.62 17.22 18.10
N ASP A 281 -18.27 16.96 16.96
CA ASP A 281 -17.98 15.81 16.11
C ASP A 281 -16.64 16.00 15.38
N PRO A 282 -15.63 15.14 15.65
CA PRO A 282 -14.30 15.24 15.00
C PRO A 282 -14.33 15.02 13.48
N GLU A 283 -15.36 14.35 12.92
CA GLU A 283 -15.50 14.16 11.48
C GLU A 283 -15.76 15.49 10.73
N ILE A 284 -16.28 16.50 11.40
CA ILE A 284 -16.43 17.85 10.83
C ILE A 284 -15.07 18.45 10.51
N GLN A 285 -14.08 18.30 11.41
CA GLN A 285 -12.70 18.74 11.16
C GLN A 285 -12.05 17.94 10.02
N THR A 286 -12.32 16.65 9.93
CA THR A 286 -11.87 15.80 8.82
C THR A 286 -12.39 16.33 7.48
N ARG A 287 -13.65 16.72 7.38
CA ARG A 287 -14.25 17.31 6.16
C ARG A 287 -13.58 18.62 5.77
N ILE A 288 -13.33 19.51 6.75
CA ILE A 288 -12.59 20.76 6.49
C ILE A 288 -11.22 20.45 5.86
N ALA A 289 -10.47 19.53 6.47
CA ALA A 289 -9.14 19.15 5.97
C ALA A 289 -9.20 18.52 4.57
N GLN A 290 -10.22 17.71 4.28
CA GLN A 290 -10.42 17.09 2.96
C GLN A 290 -10.72 18.13 1.86
N TYR A 291 -11.57 19.11 2.14
CA TYR A 291 -11.87 20.17 1.18
C TYR A 291 -10.66 21.06 0.89
N GLU A 292 -9.89 21.41 1.91
CA GLU A 292 -8.65 22.18 1.76
C GLU A 292 -7.61 21.37 0.96
N MET A 293 -7.48 20.09 1.23
CA MET A 293 -6.61 19.19 0.48
C MET A 293 -7.01 19.13 -1.00
N ALA A 294 -8.30 18.89 -1.29
CA ALA A 294 -8.80 18.84 -2.66
C ALA A 294 -8.53 20.13 -3.43
N PHE A 295 -8.65 21.29 -2.78
CA PHE A 295 -8.32 22.59 -3.40
C PHE A 295 -6.83 22.68 -3.75
N ARG A 296 -5.93 22.31 -2.83
CA ARG A 296 -4.48 22.33 -3.09
C ARG A 296 -4.08 21.36 -4.20
N MET A 297 -4.74 20.21 -4.27
CA MET A 297 -4.51 19.19 -5.30
C MET A 297 -4.84 19.68 -6.72
N GLN A 298 -5.63 20.77 -6.89
CA GLN A 298 -5.94 21.33 -8.21
C GLN A 298 -4.68 21.75 -8.99
N THR A 299 -3.65 22.19 -8.30
CA THR A 299 -2.36 22.56 -8.91
C THR A 299 -1.37 21.40 -8.83
N SER A 300 -1.27 20.74 -7.68
CA SER A 300 -0.21 19.75 -7.43
C SER A 300 -0.39 18.44 -8.20
N VAL A 301 -1.64 18.01 -8.47
CA VAL A 301 -1.89 16.76 -9.22
C VAL A 301 -1.53 16.88 -10.70
N PRO A 302 -1.91 17.94 -11.44
CA PRO A 302 -1.42 18.15 -12.81
C PRO A 302 0.10 18.19 -12.90
N GLU A 303 0.78 18.86 -11.98
CA GLU A 303 2.25 18.88 -11.93
C GLU A 303 2.85 17.52 -11.62
N LEU A 304 2.22 16.73 -10.73
CA LEU A 304 2.63 15.37 -10.40
C LEU A 304 2.57 14.46 -11.62
N THR A 305 1.50 14.55 -12.40
CA THR A 305 1.22 13.64 -13.53
C THR A 305 1.91 14.05 -14.83
N ASP A 306 2.39 15.28 -14.93
CA ASP A 306 3.14 15.75 -16.09
C ASP A 306 4.55 15.14 -16.16
N LEU A 307 4.72 14.14 -17.04
CA LEU A 307 5.99 13.48 -17.30
C LEU A 307 6.86 14.21 -18.36
N SER A 308 6.44 15.35 -18.89
CA SER A 308 7.18 16.06 -19.93
C SER A 308 8.55 16.56 -19.45
N LYS A 309 8.69 16.76 -18.14
CA LYS A 309 9.93 17.21 -17.49
C LYS A 309 10.89 16.06 -17.13
N GLU A 310 10.47 14.80 -17.27
CA GLU A 310 11.36 13.67 -17.03
C GLU A 310 12.31 13.47 -18.24
N SER A 311 13.54 13.09 -17.94
CA SER A 311 14.52 12.80 -19.01
C SER A 311 14.12 11.57 -19.82
N ALA A 312 14.50 11.52 -21.09
CA ALA A 312 14.28 10.34 -21.92
C ALA A 312 14.89 9.08 -21.29
N ALA A 313 16.10 9.20 -20.70
CA ALA A 313 16.78 8.10 -20.02
C ALA A 313 15.99 7.59 -18.80
N THR A 314 15.36 8.49 -18.01
CA THR A 314 14.50 8.09 -16.90
C THR A 314 13.28 7.33 -17.41
N LEU A 315 12.61 7.83 -18.45
CA LEU A 315 11.43 7.18 -19.01
C LEU A 315 11.76 5.80 -19.59
N GLU A 316 12.89 5.67 -20.31
CA GLU A 316 13.37 4.40 -20.87
C GLU A 316 13.72 3.39 -19.76
N MET A 317 14.34 3.83 -18.68
CA MET A 317 14.67 2.98 -17.53
C MET A 317 13.42 2.32 -16.93
N TYR A 318 12.32 3.07 -16.78
CA TYR A 318 11.05 2.52 -16.28
C TYR A 318 10.40 1.57 -17.29
N GLY A 319 10.59 1.77 -18.59
CA GLY A 319 10.10 0.89 -19.64
C GLY A 319 8.96 1.48 -20.49
N PRO A 320 8.47 0.72 -21.49
CA PRO A 320 7.58 1.25 -22.54
C PRO A 320 6.24 1.74 -22.02
N ASP A 321 5.72 1.14 -20.95
CA ASP A 321 4.39 1.48 -20.41
C ASP A 321 4.42 2.67 -19.40
N VAL A 322 5.54 3.38 -19.27
CA VAL A 322 5.69 4.49 -18.30
C VAL A 322 4.70 5.63 -18.54
N LYS A 323 4.30 5.88 -19.79
CA LYS A 323 3.30 6.90 -20.17
C LYS A 323 1.86 6.35 -20.20
N ARG A 324 1.68 5.03 -20.02
CA ARG A 324 0.38 4.39 -20.04
C ARG A 324 -0.26 4.46 -18.67
N THR A 325 -1.19 5.37 -18.48
CA THR A 325 -1.95 5.49 -17.23
C THR A 325 -2.63 4.16 -16.89
N GLY A 326 -2.60 3.77 -15.62
CA GLY A 326 -3.13 2.48 -15.15
C GLY A 326 -2.15 1.32 -15.24
N SER A 327 -0.97 1.47 -15.85
CA SER A 327 0.09 0.47 -15.78
C SER A 327 0.80 0.49 -14.42
N PHE A 328 1.42 -0.63 -14.05
CA PHE A 328 2.30 -0.69 -12.88
C PHE A 328 3.48 0.25 -13.04
N THR A 329 4.05 0.32 -14.23
CA THR A 329 5.17 1.19 -14.61
C THR A 329 4.85 2.67 -14.38
N HIS A 330 3.67 3.13 -14.87
CA HIS A 330 3.22 4.50 -14.62
C HIS A 330 3.05 4.77 -13.12
N SER A 331 2.45 3.82 -12.40
CA SER A 331 2.25 3.95 -10.95
C SER A 331 3.57 4.00 -10.19
N ALA A 332 4.60 3.27 -10.64
CA ALA A 332 5.92 3.25 -10.01
C ALA A 332 6.65 4.61 -10.15
N ILE A 333 6.65 5.22 -11.35
CA ILE A 333 7.23 6.57 -11.50
C ILE A 333 6.43 7.62 -10.73
N MET A 334 5.09 7.50 -10.66
CA MET A 334 4.27 8.37 -9.81
C MET A 334 4.63 8.21 -8.34
N ALA A 335 4.88 6.98 -7.86
CA ALA A 335 5.31 6.75 -6.48
C ALA A 335 6.62 7.46 -6.14
N ARG A 336 7.62 7.40 -7.04
CA ARG A 336 8.86 8.16 -6.87
C ARG A 336 8.59 9.66 -6.79
N ARG A 337 7.78 10.20 -7.71
CA ARG A 337 7.44 11.64 -7.75
C ARG A 337 6.66 12.10 -6.53
N LEU A 338 5.84 11.22 -5.94
CA LEU A 338 5.10 11.48 -4.70
C LEU A 338 6.05 11.58 -3.49
N VAL A 339 6.97 10.62 -3.32
CA VAL A 339 7.91 10.67 -2.19
C VAL A 339 8.91 11.83 -2.32
N GLU A 340 9.31 12.18 -3.54
CA GLU A 340 10.12 13.37 -3.83
C GLU A 340 9.42 14.66 -3.40
N ARG A 341 8.07 14.67 -3.36
CA ARG A 341 7.22 15.78 -2.87
C ARG A 341 6.79 15.63 -1.40
N GLY A 342 7.42 14.72 -0.67
CA GLY A 342 7.21 14.56 0.77
C GLY A 342 5.98 13.74 1.17
N VAL A 343 5.34 13.01 0.25
CA VAL A 343 4.27 12.07 0.59
C VAL A 343 4.83 10.94 1.44
N ARG A 344 4.17 10.64 2.56
CA ARG A 344 4.66 9.66 3.55
C ARG A 344 4.53 8.23 3.08
N VAL A 345 3.38 7.86 2.54
CA VAL A 345 3.05 6.48 2.17
C VAL A 345 2.52 6.43 0.76
N VAL A 346 3.11 5.59 -0.07
CA VAL A 346 2.60 5.25 -1.40
C VAL A 346 2.45 3.75 -1.50
N GLN A 347 1.28 3.27 -1.85
CA GLN A 347 0.97 1.85 -1.97
C GLN A 347 0.52 1.52 -3.40
N LEU A 348 1.17 0.54 -4.01
CA LEU A 348 0.80 -0.01 -5.31
C LEU A 348 0.26 -1.41 -5.10
N LEU A 349 -0.98 -1.65 -5.49
CA LEU A 349 -1.67 -2.94 -5.34
C LEU A 349 -1.84 -3.58 -6.72
N HIS A 350 -0.88 -4.41 -7.13
CA HIS A 350 -0.87 -5.10 -8.41
C HIS A 350 -1.50 -6.48 -8.28
N ARG A 351 -2.55 -6.77 -9.06
CA ARG A 351 -3.33 -8.01 -9.03
C ARG A 351 -2.82 -9.04 -10.03
N GLY A 352 -3.30 -10.28 -9.91
CA GLY A 352 -3.11 -11.34 -10.90
C GLY A 352 -2.03 -12.36 -10.56
N TRP A 353 -1.59 -12.41 -9.28
CA TRP A 353 -0.58 -13.37 -8.83
C TRP A 353 -1.16 -14.69 -8.31
N ASP A 354 -2.48 -14.85 -8.38
CA ASP A 354 -3.21 -16.05 -7.94
C ASP A 354 -3.26 -17.11 -9.05
N GLN A 355 -2.17 -17.88 -9.17
CA GLN A 355 -1.97 -18.78 -10.29
C GLN A 355 -2.18 -20.25 -9.90
N HIS A 356 -3.45 -20.66 -9.85
CA HIS A 356 -3.88 -22.02 -9.56
C HIS A 356 -3.75 -22.98 -10.74
N ASP A 357 -3.59 -22.46 -11.93
CA ASP A 357 -3.28 -23.16 -13.18
C ASP A 357 -2.42 -22.29 -14.08
N ASN A 358 -1.84 -22.85 -15.12
CA ASN A 358 -1.03 -22.15 -16.13
C ASN A 358 -0.01 -21.15 -15.52
N LEU A 359 0.51 -21.50 -14.33
CA LEU A 359 1.44 -20.64 -13.59
C LEU A 359 2.66 -20.24 -14.41
N PRO A 360 3.33 -21.11 -15.18
CA PRO A 360 4.52 -20.70 -15.91
C PRO A 360 4.28 -19.54 -16.87
N THR A 361 3.15 -19.53 -17.59
CA THR A 361 2.80 -18.44 -18.51
C THR A 361 2.31 -17.20 -17.74
N ALA A 362 1.41 -17.41 -16.81
CA ALA A 362 0.80 -16.31 -16.05
C ALA A 362 1.83 -15.57 -15.19
N LEU A 363 2.73 -16.29 -14.50
CA LEU A 363 3.79 -15.69 -13.68
C LEU A 363 4.76 -14.87 -14.54
N LYS A 364 5.15 -15.40 -15.71
CA LYS A 364 6.00 -14.65 -16.65
C LYS A 364 5.36 -13.32 -17.06
N ASN A 365 4.06 -13.32 -17.35
CA ASN A 365 3.33 -12.11 -17.72
C ASN A 365 3.31 -11.09 -16.56
N GLN A 366 3.05 -11.55 -15.32
CA GLN A 366 3.08 -10.67 -14.14
C GLN A 366 4.47 -10.08 -13.89
N CYS A 367 5.52 -10.88 -14.08
CA CYS A 367 6.90 -10.38 -13.98
C CYS A 367 7.23 -9.37 -15.08
N MET A 368 6.76 -9.58 -16.32
CA MET A 368 6.95 -8.61 -17.40
C MET A 368 6.31 -7.25 -17.09
N ASP A 369 5.16 -7.24 -16.39
CA ASP A 369 4.49 -6.00 -16.00
C ASP A 369 5.24 -5.23 -14.90
N THR A 370 5.95 -5.93 -14.02
CA THR A 370 6.39 -5.35 -12.74
C THR A 370 7.91 -5.28 -12.55
N ASP A 371 8.67 -6.20 -13.14
CA ASP A 371 10.11 -6.37 -12.86
C ASP A 371 10.93 -5.15 -13.23
N GLN A 372 10.79 -4.66 -14.48
CA GLN A 372 11.56 -3.51 -14.95
C GLN A 372 11.23 -2.27 -14.12
N ALA A 373 9.96 -2.03 -13.86
CA ALA A 373 9.52 -0.85 -13.14
C ALA A 373 9.93 -0.88 -11.66
N ALA A 374 9.93 -2.05 -11.01
CA ALA A 374 10.40 -2.20 -9.63
C ALA A 374 11.91 -1.95 -9.53
N ALA A 375 12.70 -2.49 -10.44
CA ALA A 375 14.15 -2.25 -10.51
C ALA A 375 14.47 -0.78 -10.83
N ALA A 376 13.73 -0.19 -11.78
CA ALA A 376 13.88 1.22 -12.15
C ALA A 376 13.56 2.14 -10.96
N LEU A 377 12.52 1.83 -10.19
CA LEU A 377 12.17 2.60 -8.99
C LEU A 377 13.33 2.64 -8.00
N ILE A 378 13.95 1.49 -7.68
CA ILE A 378 15.12 1.42 -6.79
C ILE A 378 16.28 2.24 -7.36
N THR A 379 16.56 2.08 -8.65
CA THR A 379 17.65 2.78 -9.34
C THR A 379 17.44 4.29 -9.36
N ASP A 380 16.23 4.76 -9.70
CA ASP A 380 15.89 6.18 -9.77
C ASP A 380 15.94 6.83 -8.38
N LEU A 381 15.39 6.17 -7.35
CA LEU A 381 15.51 6.64 -5.96
C LEU A 381 16.97 6.74 -5.53
N LYS A 382 17.81 5.77 -5.88
CA LYS A 382 19.25 5.79 -5.57
C LYS A 382 19.97 6.93 -6.29
N GLN A 383 19.75 7.11 -7.59
CA GLN A 383 20.37 8.17 -8.40
C GLN A 383 20.00 9.57 -7.89
N ARG A 384 18.80 9.72 -7.31
CA ARG A 384 18.32 10.99 -6.74
C ARG A 384 18.70 11.20 -5.27
N GLY A 385 19.41 10.25 -4.65
CA GLY A 385 19.75 10.30 -3.23
C GLY A 385 18.55 10.15 -2.30
N LEU A 386 17.46 9.56 -2.78
CA LEU A 386 16.21 9.36 -2.04
C LEU A 386 16.11 7.96 -1.42
N LEU A 387 16.87 6.97 -1.92
CA LEU A 387 16.75 5.58 -1.49
C LEU A 387 17.08 5.41 0.00
N ASP A 388 18.09 6.09 0.51
CA ASP A 388 18.48 6.01 1.93
C ASP A 388 17.38 6.46 2.88
N SER A 389 16.49 7.35 2.42
CA SER A 389 15.36 7.88 3.20
C SER A 389 13.99 7.36 2.75
N THR A 390 13.94 6.46 1.78
CA THR A 390 12.70 5.84 1.28
C THR A 390 12.80 4.33 1.41
N LEU A 391 11.90 3.73 2.20
CA LEU A 391 11.78 2.28 2.30
C LEU A 391 10.89 1.76 1.16
N VAL A 392 11.43 0.89 0.33
CA VAL A 392 10.66 0.15 -0.69
C VAL A 392 10.41 -1.26 -0.17
N VAL A 393 9.16 -1.71 -0.16
CA VAL A 393 8.75 -3.06 0.28
C VAL A 393 8.05 -3.75 -0.89
N TRP A 394 8.38 -4.99 -1.18
CA TRP A 394 7.76 -5.82 -2.20
C TRP A 394 7.37 -7.18 -1.63
N GLY A 395 6.19 -7.65 -1.96
CA GLY A 395 5.74 -8.99 -1.61
C GLY A 395 4.24 -9.15 -1.71
N GLY A 396 3.77 -10.36 -1.43
CA GLY A 396 2.35 -10.70 -1.38
C GLY A 396 1.89 -11.01 0.04
N GLU A 397 0.75 -11.69 0.12
CA GLU A 397 0.07 -12.01 1.38
C GLU A 397 0.44 -13.39 1.95
N PHE A 398 0.88 -14.35 1.11
CA PHE A 398 1.43 -15.66 1.45
C PHE A 398 2.20 -16.25 0.26
N GLY A 399 2.64 -17.48 0.35
CA GLY A 399 3.36 -18.20 -0.69
C GLY A 399 2.53 -19.23 -1.44
N ARG A 400 3.23 -20.07 -2.21
CA ARG A 400 2.64 -21.12 -3.03
C ARG A 400 3.22 -22.49 -2.69
N THR A 401 2.39 -23.53 -2.81
CA THR A 401 2.79 -24.91 -2.53
C THR A 401 3.84 -25.41 -3.51
N VAL A 402 4.71 -26.33 -3.06
CA VAL A 402 5.66 -27.04 -3.92
C VAL A 402 4.98 -28.05 -4.82
N TYR A 403 3.82 -28.55 -4.43
CA TYR A 403 3.02 -29.47 -5.22
C TYR A 403 2.04 -28.73 -6.15
N SER A 404 1.69 -29.40 -7.25
CA SER A 404 0.70 -28.87 -8.18
C SER A 404 -0.71 -29.00 -7.63
N GLN A 405 -1.48 -27.94 -7.81
CA GLN A 405 -2.94 -28.03 -7.73
C GLN A 405 -3.47 -28.58 -9.04
N GLY A 406 -4.29 -29.63 -8.95
CA GLY A 406 -4.84 -30.29 -10.14
C GLY A 406 -3.79 -31.00 -10.99
N ARG A 407 -3.95 -30.93 -12.31
CA ARG A 407 -3.12 -31.68 -13.25
C ARG A 407 -1.72 -31.07 -13.36
N LEU A 408 -0.69 -31.95 -13.19
CA LEU A 408 0.70 -31.63 -13.47
C LEU A 408 1.12 -32.19 -14.84
N THR A 409 1.77 -31.37 -15.64
CA THR A 409 2.45 -31.78 -16.88
C THR A 409 3.88 -31.23 -16.89
N ALA A 410 4.71 -31.69 -17.83
CA ALA A 410 6.06 -31.16 -18.00
C ALA A 410 6.08 -29.64 -18.27
N ASP A 411 5.03 -29.11 -18.89
CA ASP A 411 4.97 -27.73 -19.37
C ASP A 411 4.02 -26.84 -18.61
N ASN A 412 3.14 -27.40 -17.79
CA ASN A 412 2.10 -26.65 -17.11
C ASN A 412 1.76 -27.23 -15.75
N TYR A 413 1.59 -26.34 -14.79
CA TYR A 413 1.14 -26.58 -13.42
C TYR A 413 0.53 -25.32 -12.82
N GLY A 414 -0.26 -25.51 -11.78
CA GLY A 414 -0.68 -24.45 -10.87
C GLY A 414 -0.18 -24.74 -9.46
N ARG A 415 -0.31 -23.79 -8.54
CA ARG A 415 0.08 -23.95 -7.14
C ARG A 415 -1.04 -23.46 -6.23
N ASP A 416 -1.25 -24.16 -5.14
CA ASP A 416 -2.19 -23.77 -4.10
C ASP A 416 -1.56 -22.76 -3.12
N HIS A 417 -2.35 -22.24 -2.21
CA HIS A 417 -1.93 -21.31 -1.17
C HIS A 417 -1.02 -21.98 -0.15
N HIS A 418 0.05 -21.30 0.23
CA HIS A 418 0.98 -21.78 1.24
C HIS A 418 1.36 -20.66 2.24
N PRO A 419 0.65 -20.56 3.38
CA PRO A 419 0.88 -19.47 4.33
C PRO A 419 2.16 -19.61 5.15
N ARG A 420 2.75 -20.80 5.19
CA ARG A 420 3.86 -21.14 6.09
C ARG A 420 5.23 -20.71 5.59
N ASN A 421 5.33 -20.32 4.34
CA ASN A 421 6.57 -19.84 3.75
C ASN A 421 6.31 -18.99 2.51
N PHE A 422 6.85 -17.80 2.48
CA PHE A 422 6.91 -16.96 1.28
C PHE A 422 8.09 -15.98 1.34
N CYS A 423 8.37 -15.34 0.21
CA CYS A 423 9.43 -14.38 0.09
C CYS A 423 8.89 -12.95 0.01
N MET A 424 9.53 -12.07 0.77
CA MET A 424 9.37 -10.62 0.63
C MET A 424 10.74 -9.97 0.56
N TRP A 425 10.83 -8.80 -0.07
CA TRP A 425 12.07 -8.04 -0.02
C TRP A 425 11.84 -6.57 0.33
N MET A 426 12.87 -5.95 0.86
CA MET A 426 12.92 -4.53 1.19
C MET A 426 14.19 -3.90 0.62
N ALA A 427 14.15 -2.60 0.30
CA ALA A 427 15.29 -1.82 -0.14
C ALA A 427 15.26 -0.40 0.41
N GLY A 428 16.42 0.18 0.67
CA GLY A 428 16.55 1.55 1.18
C GLY A 428 16.04 1.73 2.62
N GLY A 429 15.87 2.96 3.05
CA GLY A 429 15.26 3.30 4.34
C GLY A 429 15.94 2.67 5.57
N GLY A 430 17.23 2.41 5.54
CA GLY A 430 18.00 1.78 6.62
C GLY A 430 18.03 0.26 6.57
N VAL A 431 17.58 -0.35 5.48
CA VAL A 431 17.70 -1.80 5.24
C VAL A 431 19.10 -2.12 4.69
N LYS A 432 19.67 -3.25 5.13
CA LYS A 432 20.97 -3.73 4.68
C LYS A 432 20.85 -4.44 3.34
N GLY A 433 21.15 -3.73 2.26
CA GLY A 433 21.17 -4.28 0.90
C GLY A 433 22.14 -5.45 0.71
N GLY A 434 21.86 -6.33 -0.25
CA GLY A 434 22.64 -7.54 -0.51
C GLY A 434 22.48 -8.63 0.57
N THR A 435 21.41 -8.56 1.37
CA THR A 435 21.14 -9.53 2.45
C THR A 435 20.14 -10.57 1.99
N VAL A 436 20.39 -11.85 2.31
CA VAL A 436 19.39 -12.93 2.23
C VAL A 436 19.18 -13.47 3.63
N TYR A 437 17.95 -13.42 4.11
CA TYR A 437 17.59 -13.79 5.49
C TYR A 437 16.57 -14.92 5.53
N GLY A 438 16.82 -15.87 6.42
CA GLY A 438 16.01 -17.05 6.62
C GLY A 438 16.26 -18.17 5.61
N GLN A 439 15.91 -19.38 6.00
CA GLN A 439 16.05 -20.59 5.17
C GLN A 439 14.82 -21.44 5.24
N THR A 440 14.58 -22.16 4.14
CA THR A 440 13.53 -23.15 3.98
C THR A 440 14.14 -24.54 3.72
N ASP A 441 13.37 -25.58 3.95
CA ASP A 441 13.77 -26.96 3.63
C ASP A 441 13.99 -27.15 2.11
N ASP A 442 14.46 -28.33 1.73
CA ASP A 442 14.77 -28.67 0.32
C ASP A 442 13.54 -28.64 -0.60
N PHE A 443 12.34 -28.58 -0.02
CA PHE A 443 11.07 -28.48 -0.73
C PHE A 443 10.50 -27.07 -0.77
N SER A 444 11.16 -26.06 -0.14
CA SER A 444 10.54 -24.73 0.04
C SER A 444 9.17 -24.80 0.70
N TYR A 445 8.99 -25.76 1.62
CA TYR A 445 7.70 -26.02 2.24
C TYR A 445 7.68 -25.64 3.72
N ASN A 446 8.74 -25.93 4.46
CA ASN A 446 8.88 -25.52 5.85
C ASN A 446 10.03 -24.52 6.01
N ILE A 447 9.89 -23.60 6.95
CA ILE A 447 10.99 -22.73 7.38
C ILE A 447 11.86 -23.53 8.34
N VAL A 448 13.17 -23.53 8.11
CA VAL A 448 14.16 -24.23 8.95
C VAL A 448 15.02 -23.27 9.75
N GLU A 449 15.17 -22.02 9.29
CA GLU A 449 15.96 -21.01 10.00
C GLU A 449 15.29 -19.63 9.95
N ASN A 450 15.37 -18.91 11.07
CA ASN A 450 15.01 -17.50 11.18
C ASN A 450 13.60 -17.19 10.65
N PRO A 451 12.54 -17.78 11.23
CA PRO A 451 11.17 -17.47 10.83
C PRO A 451 10.84 -16.00 11.07
N VAL A 452 10.10 -15.38 10.15
CA VAL A 452 9.64 -14.00 10.22
C VAL A 452 8.13 -13.97 10.02
N HIS A 453 7.40 -13.67 11.07
CA HIS A 453 5.97 -13.48 10.97
C HIS A 453 5.63 -12.14 10.30
N VAL A 454 4.48 -12.02 9.63
CA VAL A 454 4.06 -10.76 9.00
C VAL A 454 4.04 -9.58 9.98
N ASN A 455 3.76 -9.82 11.26
CA ASN A 455 3.82 -8.77 12.29
C ASN A 455 5.26 -8.38 12.66
N ASP A 456 6.26 -9.27 12.48
CA ASP A 456 7.68 -8.92 12.62
C ASP A 456 8.12 -7.98 11.49
N LEU A 457 7.64 -8.22 10.26
CA LEU A 457 7.86 -7.28 9.15
C LEU A 457 7.21 -5.93 9.43
N ASN A 458 5.96 -5.91 9.89
CA ASN A 458 5.28 -4.67 10.27
C ASN A 458 6.03 -3.93 11.37
N ALA A 459 6.54 -4.63 12.39
CA ALA A 459 7.37 -4.06 13.44
C ALA A 459 8.70 -3.50 12.89
N THR A 460 9.31 -4.20 11.93
CA THR A 460 10.56 -3.79 11.28
C THR A 460 10.34 -2.55 10.40
N ILE A 461 9.26 -2.50 9.63
CA ILE A 461 8.87 -1.33 8.84
C ILE A 461 8.65 -0.11 9.75
N LEU A 462 7.89 -0.27 10.85
CA LEU A 462 7.69 0.79 11.83
C LEU A 462 9.02 1.27 12.45
N HIS A 463 9.94 0.34 12.74
CA HIS A 463 11.26 0.69 13.24
C HIS A 463 12.07 1.53 12.25
N CYS A 464 12.11 1.17 10.96
CA CYS A 464 12.75 1.99 9.93
C CYS A 464 12.19 3.42 9.90
N MET A 465 10.90 3.57 10.17
CA MET A 465 10.20 4.86 10.23
C MET A 465 10.36 5.60 11.58
N GLY A 466 11.22 5.11 12.47
CA GLY A 466 11.48 5.73 13.79
C GLY A 466 10.40 5.45 14.84
N ILE A 467 9.63 4.39 14.69
CA ILE A 467 8.49 4.06 15.54
C ILE A 467 8.78 2.80 16.37
N ASP A 468 8.66 2.91 17.68
CA ASP A 468 8.54 1.75 18.56
C ASP A 468 7.11 1.19 18.46
N HIS A 469 6.97 0.04 17.83
CA HIS A 469 5.67 -0.59 17.56
C HIS A 469 4.89 -0.98 18.83
N ARG A 470 5.58 -1.14 19.99
CA ARG A 470 4.95 -1.47 21.27
C ARG A 470 4.38 -0.24 21.97
N ARG A 471 5.03 0.90 21.82
CA ARG A 471 4.63 2.19 22.42
C ARG A 471 3.61 2.94 21.56
N PHE A 472 3.58 2.65 20.26
CA PHE A 472 2.70 3.33 19.31
C PHE A 472 1.31 2.72 19.37
N THR A 473 0.41 3.38 20.09
CA THR A 473 -0.96 2.91 20.32
C THR A 473 -1.98 3.98 19.98
N PHE A 474 -3.20 3.53 19.75
CA PHE A 474 -4.39 4.36 19.65
C PHE A 474 -5.48 3.77 20.56
N LYS A 475 -6.06 4.60 21.43
CA LYS A 475 -7.10 4.15 22.36
C LYS A 475 -8.44 4.04 21.63
N ASN A 476 -8.96 2.83 21.51
CA ASN A 476 -10.25 2.56 20.88
C ASN A 476 -11.07 1.63 21.78
N LEU A 477 -12.31 2.02 22.12
CA LEU A 477 -13.20 1.27 23.02
C LEU A 477 -12.52 0.84 24.34
N GLY A 478 -11.71 1.73 24.90
CA GLY A 478 -11.00 1.49 26.17
C GLY A 478 -9.70 0.68 26.04
N LEU A 479 -9.38 0.12 24.87
CA LEU A 479 -8.19 -0.70 24.62
C LEU A 479 -7.13 0.09 23.82
N ASP A 480 -5.86 -0.13 24.18
CA ASP A 480 -4.73 0.40 23.41
C ASP A 480 -4.43 -0.51 22.22
N GLN A 481 -4.90 -0.07 21.05
CA GLN A 481 -4.72 -0.79 19.79
C GLN A 481 -3.32 -0.53 19.22
N ARG A 482 -2.71 -1.55 18.60
CA ARG A 482 -1.42 -1.49 17.90
C ARG A 482 -1.55 -2.14 16.52
N LEU A 483 -0.70 -1.71 15.57
CA LEU A 483 -0.61 -2.37 14.27
C LEU A 483 -0.22 -3.85 14.42
N THR A 484 0.77 -4.15 15.26
CA THR A 484 1.29 -5.51 15.48
C THR A 484 0.43 -6.37 16.40
N GLY A 485 -0.75 -5.89 16.80
CA GLY A 485 -1.69 -6.63 17.64
C GLY A 485 -1.18 -6.86 19.07
N VAL A 486 -1.68 -7.92 19.70
CA VAL A 486 -1.36 -8.29 21.09
C VAL A 486 -0.28 -9.37 21.19
N GLU A 487 -0.08 -10.13 20.11
CA GLU A 487 0.96 -11.16 20.06
C GLU A 487 2.36 -10.54 20.04
N GLU A 488 3.34 -11.31 20.46
CA GLU A 488 4.72 -10.86 20.41
C GLU A 488 5.16 -10.71 18.96
N ALA A 489 5.61 -9.50 18.63
CA ALA A 489 6.27 -9.19 17.37
C ALA A 489 7.66 -8.62 17.68
N ARG A 490 8.63 -8.93 16.83
CA ARG A 490 10.01 -8.46 16.97
C ARG A 490 10.45 -7.65 15.76
N VAL A 491 11.33 -6.69 15.99
CA VAL A 491 12.07 -6.05 14.90
C VAL A 491 13.18 -7.01 14.46
N VAL A 492 13.22 -7.33 13.17
CA VAL A 492 14.27 -8.17 12.56
C VAL A 492 15.51 -7.31 12.31
N LYS A 493 16.32 -7.17 13.34
CA LYS A 493 17.50 -6.25 13.33
C LYS A 493 18.56 -6.67 12.32
N GLU A 494 18.63 -7.94 12.01
CA GLU A 494 19.57 -8.53 11.05
C GLU A 494 19.36 -8.02 9.61
N LEU A 495 18.18 -7.47 9.32
CA LEU A 495 17.85 -6.83 8.06
C LEU A 495 18.27 -5.34 8.01
N LEU A 496 18.72 -4.78 9.13
CA LEU A 496 18.96 -3.33 9.27
C LEU A 496 20.46 -3.01 9.20
N ALA A 497 20.77 -1.82 8.63
CA ALA A 497 22.13 -1.29 8.48
C ALA A 497 22.59 -0.46 9.68
#